data_ccde3d36c86ff31c81c279f0d233b288
#
_entry.id   ccde3d36c86ff31c81c279f0d233b288
#
_cell.length_a   1.000
_cell.length_b   1.000
_cell.length_c   1.000
_cell.angle_alpha   90.00
_cell.angle_beta   90.00
_cell.angle_gamma   90.00
#
_symmetry.space_group_name_H-M   'P 1'
#
loop_
_entity.id
_entity.type
_entity.pdbx_description
1 polymer ?
#
loop_
_entity_poly.entity_id
_entity_poly.type
_entity_poly.pdbx_seq_one_letter_code
_entity_poly.pdbx_strand_id
1 'polypeptide(L)'
;MDSGNQFLGTERMSRLMRQYAIPCIISLLVGALYNIVDQIFIANASYLGSYGNAANTVVFPLTVVALAIAVMVGDGCCAFVSMALGRSEIGKAKRSVGNAVVLSAAGGLVLTAVYLVFADSIIAMFGGTVNEETFRCSQEYFFYITLGIPFYMFGQAMNPIIRADGNPKFAMVSTLAGAVINIILDPIFIFCFKWGMMGAAVATVIGQVATAALAVWYLLHMKIIKPASGDYALRGNICGQTLTLGITSFLSQISLVAAMAAINNMLRQYGAMDPVFGQAQYAQIPMAVVGIVMKFFQIVISIVVGMAAGCIPIVGYNMGAGKKMRVRKLFTMLLAAEALVGAVALILAEGFPRQLIAIFGAANESSYYADFAVKAFRTYLCMMVLACINKACFIFLQAIGKALASTLLSMFREVVFGVGFALLLPVFFGLDGVLYSMPVSDVLTFVISAFIIAKTYNELNTEGVDRV
;
A
#
# COMPACT_ATOMS: atom_id res chain seq x y z
N MET A 1 2.21 37.75 -4.95
CA MET A 1 2.83 36.39 -4.91
C MET A 1 1.71 35.39 -4.72
N ASP A 2 1.25 34.81 -5.82
CA ASP A 2 0.18 33.80 -5.79
C ASP A 2 0.71 32.52 -5.16
N SER A 3 0.33 32.26 -3.93
CA SER A 3 0.65 31.02 -3.25
C SER A 3 -0.31 29.95 -3.80
N GLY A 4 0.15 29.22 -4.80
CA GLY A 4 -0.66 28.31 -5.62
C GLY A 4 -1.47 27.23 -4.89
N ASN A 5 -1.32 27.08 -3.56
CA ASN A 5 -2.10 26.15 -2.73
C ASN A 5 -3.05 26.84 -1.73
N GLN A 6 -3.29 28.15 -1.84
CA GLN A 6 -4.24 28.86 -0.95
C GLN A 6 -5.66 28.27 -1.03
N PHE A 7 -6.05 27.71 -2.17
CA PHE A 7 -7.34 27.07 -2.34
C PHE A 7 -7.56 25.90 -1.36
N LEU A 8 -6.50 25.22 -0.90
CA LEU A 8 -6.62 24.16 0.12
C LEU A 8 -7.16 24.69 1.45
N GLY A 9 -6.91 25.98 1.74
CA GLY A 9 -7.37 26.65 2.94
C GLY A 9 -8.70 27.39 2.80
N THR A 10 -9.28 27.48 1.60
CA THR A 10 -10.47 28.31 1.31
C THR A 10 -11.61 27.54 0.67
N GLU A 11 -11.34 26.62 -0.24
CA GLU A 11 -12.35 25.83 -0.94
C GLU A 11 -13.16 24.91 0.00
N ARG A 12 -14.34 24.47 -0.46
CA ARG A 12 -15.21 23.56 0.29
C ARG A 12 -14.51 22.21 0.51
N MET A 13 -14.53 21.68 1.75
CA MET A 13 -13.87 20.41 2.11
C MET A 13 -14.33 19.24 1.26
N SER A 14 -15.62 19.14 0.95
CA SER A 14 -16.16 18.06 0.11
C SER A 14 -15.64 18.08 -1.32
N ARG A 15 -15.40 19.27 -1.87
CA ARG A 15 -14.81 19.43 -3.21
C ARG A 15 -13.34 19.05 -3.20
N LEU A 16 -12.60 19.53 -2.21
CA LEU A 16 -11.17 19.22 -2.04
C LEU A 16 -10.98 17.71 -1.83
N MET A 17 -11.76 17.10 -0.95
CA MET A 17 -11.68 15.66 -0.69
C MET A 17 -11.88 14.87 -1.99
N ARG A 18 -12.90 15.16 -2.77
CA ARG A 18 -13.13 14.49 -4.07
C ARG A 18 -11.99 14.73 -5.06
N GLN A 19 -11.50 15.96 -5.14
CA GLN A 19 -10.44 16.35 -6.08
C GLN A 19 -9.12 15.63 -5.81
N TYR A 20 -8.82 15.31 -4.56
CA TYR A 20 -7.57 14.67 -4.15
C TYR A 20 -7.73 13.15 -3.91
N ALA A 21 -8.82 12.73 -3.26
CA ALA A 21 -9.04 11.32 -2.93
C ALA A 21 -9.31 10.48 -4.17
N ILE A 22 -10.18 10.92 -5.09
CA ILE A 22 -10.54 10.12 -6.28
C ILE A 22 -9.31 9.79 -7.14
N PRO A 23 -8.44 10.73 -7.53
CA PRO A 23 -7.24 10.38 -8.28
C PRO A 23 -6.30 9.44 -7.51
N CYS A 24 -6.19 9.60 -6.20
CA CYS A 24 -5.34 8.74 -5.38
C CYS A 24 -5.91 7.31 -5.28
N ILE A 25 -7.22 7.18 -5.08
CA ILE A 25 -7.92 5.88 -5.10
C ILE A 25 -7.69 5.17 -6.44
N ILE A 26 -7.88 5.87 -7.56
CA ILE A 26 -7.69 5.31 -8.89
C ILE A 26 -6.24 4.84 -9.06
N SER A 27 -5.25 5.64 -8.64
CA SER A 27 -3.83 5.27 -8.72
C SER A 27 -3.52 3.98 -7.97
N LEU A 28 -3.98 3.85 -6.72
CA LEU A 28 -3.71 2.67 -5.89
C LEU A 28 -4.51 1.45 -6.34
N LEU A 29 -5.76 1.65 -6.74
CA LEU A 29 -6.60 0.57 -7.25
C LEU A 29 -6.06 -0.01 -8.54
N VAL A 30 -5.65 0.83 -9.48
CA VAL A 30 -5.01 0.39 -10.73
C VAL A 30 -3.68 -0.30 -10.44
N GLY A 31 -2.88 0.21 -9.48
CA GLY A 31 -1.67 -0.45 -9.05
C GLY A 31 -1.90 -1.86 -8.48
N ALA A 32 -2.97 -2.06 -7.72
CA ALA A 32 -3.34 -3.38 -7.22
C ALA A 32 -3.84 -4.31 -8.35
N LEU A 33 -4.65 -3.77 -9.28
CA LEU A 33 -5.23 -4.55 -10.37
C LEU A 33 -4.20 -4.97 -11.41
N TYR A 34 -3.25 -4.10 -11.79
CA TYR A 34 -2.26 -4.48 -12.79
C TYR A 34 -1.35 -5.62 -12.29
N ASN A 35 -1.00 -5.66 -11.01
CA ASN A 35 -0.28 -6.79 -10.42
C ASN A 35 -1.04 -8.12 -10.55
N ILE A 36 -2.38 -8.09 -10.42
CA ILE A 36 -3.23 -9.26 -10.63
C ILE A 36 -3.22 -9.67 -12.11
N VAL A 37 -3.31 -8.71 -13.02
CA VAL A 37 -3.29 -8.95 -14.46
C VAL A 37 -1.96 -9.54 -14.92
N ASP A 38 -0.84 -9.02 -14.44
CA ASP A 38 0.50 -9.57 -14.70
C ASP A 38 0.60 -11.05 -14.26
N GLN A 39 0.14 -11.36 -13.04
CA GLN A 39 0.06 -12.75 -12.57
C GLN A 39 -0.81 -13.63 -13.46
N ILE A 40 -1.93 -13.13 -13.98
CA ILE A 40 -2.79 -13.86 -14.89
C ILE A 40 -2.07 -14.17 -16.21
N PHE A 41 -1.33 -13.21 -16.77
CA PHE A 41 -0.54 -13.44 -17.99
C PHE A 41 0.56 -14.48 -17.78
N ILE A 42 1.30 -14.41 -16.69
CA ILE A 42 2.33 -15.40 -16.34
C ILE A 42 1.70 -16.79 -16.17
N ALA A 43 0.57 -16.88 -15.46
CA ALA A 43 -0.12 -18.16 -15.21
C ALA A 43 -0.65 -18.82 -16.50
N ASN A 44 -1.06 -18.02 -17.48
CA ASN A 44 -1.58 -18.52 -18.76
C ASN A 44 -0.48 -18.81 -19.81
N ALA A 45 0.78 -18.53 -19.50
CA ALA A 45 1.91 -18.88 -20.35
C ALA A 45 2.24 -20.37 -20.20
N SER A 46 1.69 -21.21 -21.06
CA SER A 46 1.80 -22.68 -20.97
C SER A 46 3.23 -23.21 -20.90
N TYR A 47 4.18 -22.51 -21.51
CA TYR A 47 5.61 -22.87 -21.51
C TYR A 47 6.35 -22.52 -20.21
N LEU A 48 5.78 -21.63 -19.36
CA LEU A 48 6.30 -21.33 -18.04
C LEU A 48 5.73 -22.27 -16.96
N GLY A 49 4.54 -22.81 -17.20
CA GLY A 49 3.84 -23.67 -16.26
C GLY A 49 3.60 -23.01 -14.90
N SER A 50 3.62 -23.81 -13.84
CA SER A 50 3.50 -23.33 -12.46
C SER A 50 4.76 -22.65 -11.94
N TYR A 51 5.91 -22.83 -12.61
CA TYR A 51 7.20 -22.27 -12.17
C TYR A 51 7.26 -20.76 -12.27
N GLY A 52 6.62 -20.17 -13.30
CA GLY A 52 6.51 -18.73 -13.46
C GLY A 52 5.74 -18.07 -12.30
N ASN A 53 4.59 -18.63 -11.92
CA ASN A 53 3.82 -18.16 -10.78
C ASN A 53 4.55 -18.32 -9.45
N ALA A 54 5.26 -19.43 -9.26
CA ALA A 54 6.09 -19.65 -8.09
C ALA A 54 7.21 -18.60 -8.00
N ALA A 55 7.90 -18.33 -9.10
CA ALA A 55 8.94 -17.31 -9.18
C ALA A 55 8.40 -15.89 -8.85
N ASN A 56 7.24 -15.51 -9.40
CA ASN A 56 6.60 -14.24 -9.07
C ASN A 56 6.26 -14.13 -7.57
N THR A 57 5.77 -15.21 -6.98
CA THR A 57 5.46 -15.27 -5.53
C THR A 57 6.70 -15.11 -4.66
N VAL A 58 7.84 -15.67 -5.07
CA VAL A 58 9.13 -15.53 -4.37
C VAL A 58 9.67 -14.10 -4.44
N VAL A 59 9.51 -13.43 -5.59
CA VAL A 59 10.05 -12.08 -5.83
C VAL A 59 9.13 -10.98 -5.30
N PHE A 60 7.83 -11.21 -5.22
CA PHE A 60 6.84 -10.21 -4.78
C PHE A 60 7.19 -9.52 -3.44
N PRO A 61 7.58 -10.22 -2.35
CA PRO A 61 7.97 -9.57 -1.10
C PRO A 61 9.11 -8.56 -1.25
N LEU A 62 10.03 -8.82 -2.19
CA LEU A 62 11.19 -7.96 -2.44
C LEU A 62 10.80 -6.65 -3.12
N THR A 63 9.81 -6.70 -4.01
CA THR A 63 9.23 -5.48 -4.60
C THR A 63 8.46 -4.67 -3.56
N VAL A 64 7.81 -5.32 -2.60
CA VAL A 64 7.11 -4.64 -1.49
C VAL A 64 8.09 -3.95 -0.54
N VAL A 65 9.29 -4.51 -0.30
CA VAL A 65 10.34 -3.83 0.46
C VAL A 65 10.76 -2.52 -0.23
N ALA A 66 10.96 -2.56 -1.55
CA ALA A 66 11.27 -1.36 -2.33
C ALA A 66 10.12 -0.32 -2.24
N LEU A 67 8.88 -0.76 -2.36
CA LEU A 67 7.69 0.08 -2.18
C LEU A 67 7.64 0.70 -0.77
N ALA A 68 7.89 -0.09 0.26
CA ALA A 68 7.86 0.38 1.65
C ALA A 68 8.83 1.55 1.89
N ILE A 69 10.05 1.42 1.37
CA ILE A 69 11.06 2.49 1.46
C ILE A 69 10.63 3.72 0.66
N ALA A 70 10.11 3.51 -0.54
CA ALA A 70 9.67 4.61 -1.42
C ALA A 70 8.51 5.41 -0.81
N VAL A 71 7.48 4.74 -0.28
CA VAL A 71 6.34 5.42 0.34
C VAL A 71 6.70 6.04 1.69
N MET A 72 7.68 5.49 2.42
CA MET A 72 8.22 6.15 3.61
C MET A 72 8.77 7.53 3.27
N VAL A 73 9.54 7.64 2.22
CA VAL A 73 10.09 8.92 1.76
C VAL A 73 8.98 9.81 1.18
N GLY A 74 8.13 9.27 0.32
CA GLY A 74 7.12 10.03 -0.42
C GLY A 74 5.99 10.58 0.47
N ASP A 75 5.34 9.73 1.25
CA ASP A 75 4.23 10.12 2.12
C ASP A 75 4.73 10.99 3.28
N GLY A 76 5.91 10.67 3.82
CA GLY A 76 6.54 11.50 4.85
C GLY A 76 6.87 12.90 4.34
N CYS A 77 7.41 13.01 3.13
CA CYS A 77 7.67 14.30 2.48
C CYS A 77 6.35 15.04 2.18
N CYS A 78 5.33 14.35 1.67
CA CYS A 78 4.01 14.93 1.40
C CYS A 78 3.40 15.56 2.66
N ALA A 79 3.42 14.84 3.80
CA ALA A 79 2.91 15.33 5.06
C ALA A 79 3.71 16.55 5.56
N PHE A 80 5.04 16.47 5.55
CA PHE A 80 5.91 17.56 5.97
C PHE A 80 5.75 18.82 5.10
N VAL A 81 5.80 18.66 3.79
CA VAL A 81 5.64 19.74 2.80
C VAL A 81 4.29 20.43 2.95
N SER A 82 3.22 19.66 3.10
CA SER A 82 1.87 20.19 3.22
C SER A 82 1.71 21.07 4.47
N MET A 83 2.28 20.64 5.61
CA MET A 83 2.31 21.45 6.83
C MET A 83 3.19 22.69 6.69
N ALA A 84 4.35 22.57 6.06
CA ALA A 84 5.26 23.68 5.83
C ALA A 84 4.63 24.76 4.92
N LEU A 85 3.91 24.34 3.88
CA LEU A 85 3.15 25.24 3.01
C LEU A 85 2.03 25.97 3.78
N GLY A 86 1.33 25.26 4.66
CA GLY A 86 0.32 25.87 5.53
C GLY A 86 0.89 26.94 6.47
N ARG A 87 2.13 26.75 6.93
CA ARG A 87 2.89 27.71 7.75
C ARG A 87 3.57 28.81 6.93
N SER A 88 3.41 28.80 5.61
CA SER A 88 4.13 29.70 4.68
C SER A 88 5.65 29.51 4.68
N GLU A 89 6.16 28.37 5.10
CA GLU A 89 7.57 28.00 5.14
C GLU A 89 8.03 27.35 3.82
N ILE A 90 7.87 28.05 2.70
CA ILE A 90 8.11 27.51 1.35
C ILE A 90 9.55 26.99 1.18
N GLY A 91 10.53 27.65 1.78
CA GLY A 91 11.94 27.22 1.73
C GLY A 91 12.17 25.84 2.37
N LYS A 92 11.51 25.54 3.49
CA LYS A 92 11.57 24.21 4.11
C LYS A 92 10.87 23.16 3.25
N ALA A 93 9.73 23.51 2.64
CA ALA A 93 9.01 22.64 1.72
C ALA A 93 9.88 22.24 0.52
N LYS A 94 10.49 23.22 -0.17
CA LYS A 94 11.39 22.97 -1.32
C LYS A 94 12.57 22.10 -0.95
N ARG A 95 13.17 22.33 0.20
CA ARG A 95 14.29 21.55 0.70
C ARG A 95 13.89 20.11 1.05
N SER A 96 12.72 19.91 1.63
CA SER A 96 12.20 18.57 1.89
C SER A 96 11.99 17.78 0.58
N VAL A 97 11.47 18.43 -0.47
CA VAL A 97 11.33 17.80 -1.79
C VAL A 97 12.70 17.44 -2.37
N GLY A 98 13.67 18.36 -2.35
CA GLY A 98 15.03 18.08 -2.81
C GLY A 98 15.69 16.91 -2.07
N ASN A 99 15.56 16.88 -0.73
CA ASN A 99 16.06 15.76 0.08
C ASN A 99 15.33 14.45 -0.24
N ALA A 100 14.01 14.46 -0.44
CA ALA A 100 13.24 13.27 -0.81
C ALA A 100 13.63 12.71 -2.17
N VAL A 101 13.90 13.58 -3.15
CA VAL A 101 14.44 13.18 -4.47
C VAL A 101 15.77 12.45 -4.32
N VAL A 102 16.70 13.00 -3.54
CA VAL A 102 18.00 12.36 -3.31
C VAL A 102 17.86 11.07 -2.53
N LEU A 103 17.06 11.04 -1.48
CA LEU A 103 16.83 9.83 -0.67
C LEU A 103 16.19 8.69 -1.48
N SER A 104 15.20 8.99 -2.33
CA SER A 104 14.55 7.97 -3.15
C SER A 104 15.48 7.44 -4.26
N ALA A 105 16.25 8.31 -4.92
CA ALA A 105 17.20 7.93 -5.95
C ALA A 105 18.36 7.12 -5.35
N ALA A 106 19.01 7.64 -4.29
CA ALA A 106 20.11 6.96 -3.62
C ALA A 106 19.67 5.65 -2.97
N GLY A 107 18.51 5.64 -2.29
CA GLY A 107 17.90 4.44 -1.70
C GLY A 107 17.62 3.37 -2.75
N GLY A 108 17.11 3.76 -3.91
CA GLY A 108 16.88 2.86 -5.04
C GLY A 108 18.17 2.24 -5.57
N LEU A 109 19.22 3.03 -5.74
CA LEU A 109 20.53 2.53 -6.19
C LEU A 109 21.19 1.61 -5.15
N VAL A 110 21.12 1.97 -3.85
CA VAL A 110 21.67 1.14 -2.77
C VAL A 110 20.92 -0.18 -2.69
N LEU A 111 19.57 -0.15 -2.74
CA LEU A 111 18.79 -1.38 -2.70
C LEU A 111 19.04 -2.27 -3.91
N THR A 112 19.18 -1.69 -5.10
CA THR A 112 19.57 -2.40 -6.32
C THR A 112 20.92 -3.09 -6.16
N ALA A 113 21.92 -2.39 -5.63
CA ALA A 113 23.25 -2.96 -5.38
C ALA A 113 23.17 -4.13 -4.38
N VAL A 114 22.44 -3.97 -3.28
CA VAL A 114 22.22 -5.04 -2.28
C VAL A 114 21.54 -6.25 -2.93
N TYR A 115 20.48 -6.03 -3.71
CA TYR A 115 19.74 -7.11 -4.37
C TYR A 115 20.59 -7.85 -5.41
N LEU A 116 21.43 -7.16 -6.19
CA LEU A 116 22.31 -7.79 -7.15
C LEU A 116 23.43 -8.61 -6.48
N VAL A 117 23.99 -8.09 -5.39
CA VAL A 117 25.09 -8.77 -4.68
C VAL A 117 24.58 -10.02 -3.92
N PHE A 118 23.40 -9.95 -3.33
CA PHE A 118 22.85 -11.01 -2.48
C PHE A 118 21.68 -11.76 -3.13
N ALA A 119 21.53 -11.68 -4.47
CA ALA A 119 20.37 -12.21 -5.19
C ALA A 119 20.03 -13.66 -4.82
N ASP A 120 20.99 -14.56 -4.92
CA ASP A 120 20.77 -16.00 -4.68
C ASP A 120 20.40 -16.30 -3.24
N SER A 121 21.06 -15.63 -2.30
CA SER A 121 20.76 -15.78 -0.85
C SER A 121 19.37 -15.27 -0.52
N ILE A 122 18.96 -14.16 -1.11
CA ILE A 122 17.64 -13.56 -0.91
C ILE A 122 16.56 -14.47 -1.52
N ILE A 123 16.72 -14.93 -2.74
CA ILE A 123 15.77 -15.84 -3.40
C ILE A 123 15.63 -17.15 -2.61
N ALA A 124 16.75 -17.70 -2.11
CA ALA A 124 16.73 -18.87 -1.26
C ALA A 124 15.96 -18.66 0.05
N MET A 125 16.13 -17.50 0.69
CA MET A 125 15.44 -17.15 1.93
C MET A 125 13.91 -17.05 1.75
N PHE A 126 13.45 -16.63 0.59
CA PHE A 126 12.02 -16.54 0.25
C PHE A 126 11.44 -17.81 -0.42
N GLY A 127 12.17 -18.90 -0.40
CA GLY A 127 11.66 -20.21 -0.82
C GLY A 127 11.85 -20.52 -2.31
N GLY A 128 12.71 -19.79 -3.03
CA GLY A 128 12.99 -20.03 -4.44
C GLY A 128 13.70 -21.35 -4.75
N THR A 129 14.25 -22.03 -3.73
CA THR A 129 15.02 -23.26 -3.86
C THR A 129 14.18 -24.54 -3.82
N VAL A 130 12.87 -24.47 -3.96
CA VAL A 130 11.97 -25.63 -3.96
C VAL A 130 12.32 -26.62 -5.08
N ASN A 131 12.68 -26.10 -6.25
CA ASN A 131 13.19 -26.87 -7.39
C ASN A 131 14.06 -25.97 -8.29
N GLU A 132 14.87 -26.60 -9.16
CA GLU A 132 15.82 -25.90 -10.01
C GLU A 132 15.17 -24.93 -11.00
N GLU A 133 14.03 -25.31 -11.59
CA GLU A 133 13.30 -24.47 -12.53
C GLU A 133 12.68 -23.24 -11.88
N THR A 134 12.10 -23.38 -10.69
CA THR A 134 11.59 -22.22 -9.92
C THR A 134 12.73 -21.29 -9.53
N PHE A 135 13.87 -21.84 -9.14
CA PHE A 135 15.04 -21.02 -8.79
C PHE A 135 15.55 -20.23 -10.00
N ARG A 136 15.69 -20.89 -11.15
CA ARG A 136 16.10 -20.24 -12.41
C ARG A 136 15.12 -19.14 -12.84
N CYS A 137 13.82 -19.43 -12.85
CA CYS A 137 12.79 -18.46 -13.18
C CYS A 137 12.79 -17.27 -12.18
N SER A 138 13.04 -17.55 -10.90
CA SER A 138 13.13 -16.51 -9.86
C SER A 138 14.37 -15.63 -10.06
N GLN A 139 15.53 -16.22 -10.38
CA GLN A 139 16.76 -15.47 -10.66
C GLN A 139 16.58 -14.57 -11.89
N GLU A 140 16.01 -15.11 -12.97
CA GLU A 140 15.76 -14.35 -14.19
C GLU A 140 14.83 -13.16 -13.94
N TYR A 141 13.67 -13.42 -13.31
CA TYR A 141 12.68 -12.39 -13.00
C TYR A 141 13.25 -11.34 -12.04
N PHE A 142 13.91 -11.79 -10.97
CA PHE A 142 14.49 -10.91 -9.95
C PHE A 142 15.58 -10.01 -10.49
N PHE A 143 16.45 -10.52 -11.36
CA PHE A 143 17.51 -9.73 -11.97
C PHE A 143 16.95 -8.54 -12.75
N TYR A 144 16.00 -8.78 -13.66
CA TYR A 144 15.43 -7.71 -14.49
C TYR A 144 14.58 -6.75 -13.67
N ILE A 145 13.77 -7.24 -12.74
CA ILE A 145 12.98 -6.39 -11.82
C ILE A 145 13.92 -5.49 -11.00
N THR A 146 15.03 -6.03 -10.52
CA THR A 146 16.01 -5.28 -9.71
C THR A 146 16.59 -4.10 -10.47
N LEU A 147 16.83 -4.22 -11.77
CA LEU A 147 17.27 -3.10 -12.60
C LEU A 147 16.24 -1.97 -12.68
N GLY A 148 14.96 -2.28 -12.51
CA GLY A 148 13.87 -1.32 -12.47
C GLY A 148 13.66 -0.64 -11.12
N ILE A 149 14.24 -1.16 -10.03
CA ILE A 149 13.99 -0.66 -8.66
C ILE A 149 14.28 0.83 -8.49
N PRO A 150 15.38 1.42 -9.00
CA PRO A 150 15.60 2.85 -8.85
C PRO A 150 14.47 3.69 -9.46
N PHE A 151 13.99 3.31 -10.63
CA PHE A 151 12.90 4.00 -11.32
C PHE A 151 11.58 3.80 -10.59
N TYR A 152 11.30 2.58 -10.13
CA TYR A 152 10.13 2.24 -9.34
C TYR A 152 10.06 3.05 -8.05
N MET A 153 11.13 3.03 -7.26
CA MET A 153 11.18 3.76 -5.99
C MET A 153 11.04 5.27 -6.19
N PHE A 154 11.70 5.81 -7.21
CA PHE A 154 11.59 7.23 -7.53
C PHE A 154 10.16 7.61 -7.92
N GLY A 155 9.52 6.86 -8.82
CA GLY A 155 8.14 7.09 -9.25
C GLY A 155 7.14 7.01 -8.10
N GLN A 156 7.29 6.01 -7.23
CA GLN A 156 6.42 5.82 -6.06
C GLN A 156 6.61 6.92 -5.01
N ALA A 157 7.83 7.36 -4.75
CA ALA A 157 8.10 8.45 -3.83
C ALA A 157 7.60 9.80 -4.36
N MET A 158 7.72 10.05 -5.66
CA MET A 158 7.28 11.31 -6.28
C MET A 158 5.76 11.45 -6.34
N ASN A 159 5.00 10.37 -6.41
CA ASN A 159 3.53 10.43 -6.53
C ASN A 159 2.87 11.25 -5.41
N PRO A 160 3.10 11.00 -4.10
CA PRO A 160 2.57 11.85 -3.04
C PRO A 160 3.12 13.29 -3.06
N ILE A 161 4.36 13.48 -3.49
CA ILE A 161 4.98 14.81 -3.59
C ILE A 161 4.30 15.65 -4.67
N ILE A 162 3.96 15.06 -5.81
CA ILE A 162 3.19 15.71 -6.89
C ILE A 162 1.80 16.13 -6.38
N ARG A 163 1.17 15.30 -5.55
CA ARG A 163 -0.11 15.68 -4.90
C ARG A 163 0.06 16.87 -3.97
N ALA A 164 1.15 16.92 -3.21
CA ALA A 164 1.47 18.05 -2.33
C ALA A 164 1.74 19.35 -3.09
N ASP A 165 2.27 19.28 -4.32
CA ASP A 165 2.43 20.43 -5.23
C ASP A 165 1.09 20.92 -5.82
N GLY A 166 -0.02 20.26 -5.51
CA GLY A 166 -1.36 20.66 -5.94
C GLY A 166 -1.88 19.98 -7.19
N ASN A 167 -1.22 18.95 -7.69
CA ASN A 167 -1.62 18.27 -8.93
C ASN A 167 -1.89 16.76 -8.77
N PRO A 168 -2.93 16.35 -8.03
CA PRO A 168 -3.26 14.95 -7.84
C PRO A 168 -3.65 14.24 -9.14
N LYS A 169 -4.19 14.98 -10.12
CA LYS A 169 -4.54 14.40 -11.43
C LYS A 169 -3.30 13.94 -12.20
N PHE A 170 -2.23 14.73 -12.18
CA PHE A 170 -0.99 14.32 -12.84
C PHE A 170 -0.36 13.11 -12.15
N ALA A 171 -0.37 13.06 -10.83
CA ALA A 171 0.08 11.89 -10.07
C ALA A 171 -0.68 10.61 -10.50
N MET A 172 -1.99 10.70 -10.67
CA MET A 172 -2.82 9.61 -11.20
C MET A 172 -2.42 9.24 -12.63
N VAL A 173 -2.32 10.22 -13.53
CA VAL A 173 -2.00 9.97 -14.94
C VAL A 173 -0.64 9.31 -15.10
N SER A 174 0.37 9.69 -14.32
CA SER A 174 1.70 9.07 -14.38
C SER A 174 1.66 7.60 -13.98
N THR A 175 0.90 7.26 -12.94
CA THR A 175 0.70 5.86 -12.51
C THR A 175 -0.08 5.06 -13.55
N LEU A 176 -1.16 5.62 -14.09
CA LEU A 176 -1.96 4.99 -15.15
C LEU A 176 -1.13 4.73 -16.40
N ALA A 177 -0.31 5.67 -16.83
CA ALA A 177 0.54 5.52 -18.00
C ALA A 177 1.48 4.31 -17.85
N GLY A 178 2.15 4.20 -16.70
CA GLY A 178 3.02 3.04 -16.41
C GLY A 178 2.25 1.72 -16.40
N ALA A 179 1.08 1.67 -15.77
CA ALA A 179 0.25 0.47 -15.71
C ALA A 179 -0.27 0.06 -17.10
N VAL A 180 -0.74 1.01 -17.91
CA VAL A 180 -1.23 0.74 -19.27
C VAL A 180 -0.10 0.21 -20.17
N ILE A 181 1.09 0.82 -20.10
CA ILE A 181 2.27 0.35 -20.84
C ILE A 181 2.60 -1.09 -20.44
N ASN A 182 2.63 -1.41 -19.15
CA ASN A 182 2.88 -2.77 -18.68
C ASN A 182 1.83 -3.76 -19.21
N ILE A 183 0.53 -3.48 -19.04
CA ILE A 183 -0.57 -4.35 -19.50
C ILE A 183 -0.52 -4.60 -21.01
N ILE A 184 -0.07 -3.64 -21.81
CA ILE A 184 0.07 -3.80 -23.26
C ILE A 184 1.32 -4.62 -23.61
N LEU A 185 2.44 -4.39 -22.92
CA LEU A 185 3.71 -5.05 -23.24
C LEU A 185 3.80 -6.48 -22.70
N ASP A 186 3.15 -6.78 -21.59
CA ASP A 186 3.15 -8.13 -20.99
C ASP A 186 2.75 -9.21 -22.01
N PRO A 187 1.56 -9.18 -22.64
CA PRO A 187 1.18 -10.19 -23.60
C PRO A 187 2.11 -10.24 -24.83
N ILE A 188 2.65 -9.12 -25.26
CA ILE A 188 3.58 -9.05 -26.39
C ILE A 188 4.88 -9.80 -26.05
N PHE A 189 5.47 -9.51 -24.90
CA PHE A 189 6.75 -10.13 -24.51
C PHE A 189 6.59 -11.57 -24.04
N ILE A 190 5.49 -11.89 -23.37
CA ILE A 190 5.24 -13.25 -22.86
C ILE A 190 4.77 -14.17 -23.97
N PHE A 191 3.75 -13.79 -24.76
CA PHE A 191 3.12 -14.69 -25.72
C PHE A 191 3.67 -14.59 -27.13
N CYS A 192 3.95 -13.36 -27.64
CA CYS A 192 4.46 -13.17 -28.99
C CYS A 192 5.97 -13.44 -29.08
N PHE A 193 6.76 -12.82 -28.21
CA PHE A 193 8.22 -12.98 -28.21
C PHE A 193 8.71 -14.19 -27.41
N LYS A 194 7.85 -14.73 -26.54
CA LYS A 194 8.17 -15.86 -25.66
C LYS A 194 9.43 -15.65 -24.80
N TRP A 195 9.60 -14.44 -24.29
CA TRP A 195 10.73 -14.08 -23.43
C TRP A 195 10.59 -14.59 -21.99
N GLY A 196 9.53 -15.30 -21.65
CA GLY A 196 9.37 -15.90 -20.33
C GLY A 196 9.29 -14.89 -19.20
N MET A 197 9.92 -15.22 -18.10
CA MET A 197 9.98 -14.37 -16.91
C MET A 197 10.74 -13.06 -17.17
N MET A 198 11.74 -13.07 -18.04
CA MET A 198 12.40 -11.87 -18.52
C MET A 198 11.39 -10.91 -19.18
N GLY A 199 10.50 -11.43 -20.03
CA GLY A 199 9.50 -10.62 -20.73
C GLY A 199 8.56 -9.89 -19.77
N ALA A 200 8.02 -10.59 -18.77
CA ALA A 200 7.18 -10.01 -17.73
C ALA A 200 7.93 -8.93 -16.93
N ALA A 201 9.17 -9.21 -16.52
CA ALA A 201 9.99 -8.27 -15.79
C ALA A 201 10.30 -7.01 -16.62
N VAL A 202 10.71 -7.17 -17.88
CA VAL A 202 11.04 -6.04 -18.78
C VAL A 202 9.82 -5.18 -19.06
N ALA A 203 8.64 -5.76 -19.27
CA ALA A 203 7.39 -5.01 -19.46
C ALA A 203 7.08 -4.15 -18.22
N THR A 204 7.22 -4.73 -17.02
CA THR A 204 7.05 -4.01 -15.75
C THR A 204 8.07 -2.87 -15.61
N VAL A 205 9.33 -3.12 -15.89
CA VAL A 205 10.40 -2.11 -15.80
C VAL A 205 10.17 -0.95 -16.80
N ILE A 206 9.73 -1.23 -18.01
CA ILE A 206 9.41 -0.17 -18.99
C ILE A 206 8.28 0.71 -18.46
N GLY A 207 7.23 0.14 -17.87
CA GLY A 207 6.16 0.88 -17.21
C GLY A 207 6.67 1.75 -16.05
N GLN A 208 7.58 1.22 -15.23
CA GLN A 208 8.23 1.94 -14.13
C GLN A 208 9.10 3.09 -14.62
N VAL A 209 9.88 2.88 -15.68
CA VAL A 209 10.69 3.92 -16.32
C VAL A 209 9.81 5.03 -16.89
N ALA A 210 8.70 4.69 -17.52
CA ALA A 210 7.75 5.68 -18.04
C ALA A 210 7.15 6.53 -16.90
N THR A 211 6.73 5.90 -15.81
CA THR A 211 6.25 6.61 -14.60
C THR A 211 7.33 7.51 -14.01
N ALA A 212 8.56 7.03 -13.88
CA ALA A 212 9.68 7.81 -13.39
C ALA A 212 10.03 8.98 -14.31
N ALA A 213 10.00 8.78 -15.62
CA ALA A 213 10.25 9.86 -16.60
C ALA A 213 9.20 10.97 -16.50
N LEU A 214 7.92 10.62 -16.34
CA LEU A 214 6.84 11.58 -16.10
C LEU A 214 7.03 12.31 -14.77
N ALA A 215 7.49 11.62 -13.73
CA ALA A 215 7.78 12.22 -12.42
C ALA A 215 8.97 13.20 -12.52
N VAL A 216 10.04 12.87 -13.24
CA VAL A 216 11.17 13.78 -13.51
C VAL A 216 10.69 14.99 -14.32
N TRP A 217 9.91 14.76 -15.37
CA TRP A 217 9.33 15.86 -16.14
C TRP A 217 8.53 16.81 -15.26
N TYR A 218 7.70 16.29 -14.37
CA TYR A 218 6.93 17.11 -13.44
C TYR A 218 7.81 17.84 -12.45
N LEU A 219 8.84 17.20 -11.89
CA LEU A 219 9.82 17.81 -10.98
C LEU A 219 10.46 19.06 -11.60
N LEU A 220 10.81 18.98 -12.88
CA LEU A 220 11.39 20.11 -13.61
C LEU A 220 10.38 21.25 -13.85
N HIS A 221 9.08 20.94 -13.88
CA HIS A 221 7.98 21.87 -14.15
C HIS A 221 7.11 22.18 -12.93
N MET A 222 7.53 21.79 -11.72
CA MET A 222 6.83 22.13 -10.48
C MET A 222 6.64 23.63 -10.35
N LYS A 223 5.45 24.03 -9.86
CA LYS A 223 5.10 25.44 -9.76
C LYS A 223 5.33 26.01 -8.37
N ILE A 224 5.10 25.23 -7.31
CA ILE A 224 5.03 25.71 -5.93
C ILE A 224 6.27 25.31 -5.14
N ILE A 225 6.61 24.04 -5.16
CA ILE A 225 7.67 23.44 -4.33
C ILE A 225 8.88 22.97 -5.15
N LYS A 226 9.11 23.59 -6.30
CA LYS A 226 10.28 23.27 -7.13
C LYS A 226 11.57 23.53 -6.34
N PRO A 227 12.40 22.48 -6.10
CA PRO A 227 13.65 22.67 -5.40
C PRO A 227 14.67 23.43 -6.26
N ALA A 228 15.45 24.28 -5.64
CA ALA A 228 16.64 24.90 -6.23
C ALA A 228 17.87 24.01 -6.05
N SER A 229 18.98 24.31 -6.72
CA SER A 229 20.20 23.50 -6.65
C SER A 229 20.71 23.27 -5.23
N GLY A 230 20.55 24.24 -4.32
CA GLY A 230 20.96 24.12 -2.92
C GLY A 230 20.01 23.27 -2.06
N ASP A 231 18.81 22.98 -2.53
CA ASP A 231 17.80 22.22 -1.78
C ASP A 231 18.01 20.70 -1.85
N TYR A 232 18.84 20.24 -2.78
CA TYR A 232 19.22 18.82 -2.89
C TYR A 232 20.28 18.39 -1.86
N ALA A 233 20.93 19.36 -1.18
CA ALA A 233 21.86 19.04 -0.11
C ALA A 233 21.10 18.40 1.07
N LEU A 234 21.47 17.18 1.43
CA LEU A 234 20.84 16.45 2.53
C LEU A 234 21.05 17.19 3.86
N ARG A 235 19.95 17.42 4.57
CA ARG A 235 19.97 17.97 5.92
C ARG A 235 19.33 16.97 6.88
N GLY A 236 20.12 16.45 7.81
CA GLY A 236 19.70 15.42 8.75
C GLY A 236 18.40 15.73 9.51
N ASN A 237 18.18 16.98 9.90
CA ASN A 237 16.94 17.39 10.58
C ASN A 237 15.70 17.24 9.68
N ILE A 238 15.77 17.67 8.41
CA ILE A 238 14.65 17.58 7.47
C ILE A 238 14.44 16.13 7.03
N CYS A 239 15.52 15.41 6.73
CA CYS A 239 15.44 13.99 6.43
C CYS A 239 14.83 13.21 7.60
N GLY A 240 15.27 13.47 8.83
CA GLY A 240 14.75 12.82 10.02
C GLY A 240 13.26 13.05 10.21
N GLN A 241 12.78 14.27 10.08
CA GLN A 241 11.35 14.61 10.20
C GLN A 241 10.52 13.94 9.07
N THR A 242 11.01 13.99 7.84
CA THR A 242 10.37 13.34 6.69
C THR A 242 10.25 11.83 6.91
N LEU A 243 11.34 11.17 7.26
CA LEU A 243 11.34 9.72 7.47
C LEU A 243 10.49 9.31 8.68
N THR A 244 10.53 10.07 9.78
CA THR A 244 9.72 9.81 10.97
C THR A 244 8.22 9.87 10.67
N LEU A 245 7.78 10.84 9.87
CA LEU A 245 6.39 10.92 9.40
C LEU A 245 6.05 9.75 8.46
N GLY A 246 7.00 9.28 7.67
CA GLY A 246 6.80 8.19 6.71
C GLY A 246 6.85 6.78 7.28
N ILE A 247 7.34 6.57 8.52
CA ILE A 247 7.45 5.23 9.13
C ILE A 247 6.10 4.50 9.14
N THR A 248 5.00 5.20 9.34
CA THR A 248 3.65 4.61 9.30
C THR A 248 3.37 3.92 7.96
N SER A 249 3.69 4.58 6.85
CA SER A 249 3.54 4.01 5.50
C SER A 249 4.47 2.82 5.28
N PHE A 250 5.72 2.91 5.76
CA PHE A 250 6.68 1.81 5.73
C PHE A 250 6.16 0.59 6.47
N LEU A 251 5.73 0.74 7.72
CA LEU A 251 5.20 -0.35 8.54
C LEU A 251 3.98 -1.00 7.88
N SER A 252 3.09 -0.21 7.29
CA SER A 252 1.92 -0.73 6.59
C SER A 252 2.27 -1.64 5.41
N GLN A 253 3.35 -1.38 4.70
CA GLN A 253 3.78 -2.23 3.57
C GLN A 253 4.54 -3.47 4.04
N ILE A 254 5.48 -3.31 4.95
CA ILE A 254 6.30 -4.43 5.46
C ILE A 254 5.44 -5.45 6.22
N SER A 255 4.51 -4.98 7.03
CA SER A 255 3.62 -5.86 7.80
C SER A 255 2.67 -6.67 6.93
N LEU A 256 2.30 -6.15 5.75
CA LEU A 256 1.51 -6.90 4.79
C LEU A 256 2.23 -8.20 4.38
N VAL A 257 3.52 -8.11 4.05
CA VAL A 257 4.33 -9.27 3.69
C VAL A 257 4.49 -10.23 4.87
N ALA A 258 4.78 -9.70 6.06
CA ALA A 258 4.93 -10.50 7.27
C ALA A 258 3.61 -11.22 7.63
N ALA A 259 2.47 -10.53 7.52
CA ALA A 259 1.17 -11.11 7.78
C ALA A 259 0.81 -12.21 6.76
N MET A 260 1.07 -11.97 5.46
CA MET A 260 0.86 -13.00 4.42
C MET A 260 1.72 -14.23 4.66
N ALA A 261 2.98 -14.07 5.01
CA ALA A 261 3.88 -15.18 5.31
C ALA A 261 3.41 -15.96 6.55
N ALA A 262 3.01 -15.27 7.61
CA ALA A 262 2.48 -15.89 8.83
C ALA A 262 1.18 -16.67 8.55
N ILE A 263 0.23 -16.05 7.85
CA ILE A 263 -1.05 -16.66 7.49
C ILE A 263 -0.83 -17.89 6.62
N ASN A 264 -0.01 -17.82 5.57
CA ASN A 264 0.27 -18.93 4.68
C ASN A 264 0.93 -20.10 5.41
N ASN A 265 1.86 -19.84 6.31
CA ASN A 265 2.51 -20.86 7.11
C ASN A 265 1.51 -21.55 8.07
N MET A 266 0.66 -20.78 8.73
CA MET A 266 -0.36 -21.31 9.63
C MET A 266 -1.45 -22.10 8.88
N LEU A 267 -1.87 -21.62 7.71
CA LEU A 267 -2.83 -22.36 6.85
C LEU A 267 -2.27 -23.72 6.44
N ARG A 268 -0.98 -23.78 6.08
CA ARG A 268 -0.33 -25.05 5.73
C ARG A 268 -0.23 -25.99 6.92
N GLN A 269 0.19 -25.47 8.09
CA GLN A 269 0.38 -26.29 9.28
C GLN A 269 -0.96 -26.80 9.84
N TYR A 270 -1.92 -25.93 10.07
CA TYR A 270 -3.20 -26.29 10.68
C TYR A 270 -4.21 -26.85 9.67
N GLY A 271 -4.08 -26.53 8.38
CA GLY A 271 -4.81 -27.20 7.32
C GLY A 271 -4.46 -28.69 7.23
N ALA A 272 -3.18 -29.05 7.39
CA ALA A 272 -2.75 -30.46 7.43
C ALA A 272 -3.29 -31.23 8.65
N MET A 273 -3.65 -30.55 9.73
CA MET A 273 -4.23 -31.14 10.94
C MET A 273 -5.76 -31.23 10.90
N ASP A 274 -6.40 -30.58 9.92
CA ASP A 274 -7.86 -30.57 9.79
C ASP A 274 -8.36 -31.92 9.24
N PRO A 275 -9.47 -32.48 9.76
CA PRO A 275 -10.01 -33.77 9.31
C PRO A 275 -10.39 -33.83 7.83
N VAL A 276 -10.79 -32.72 7.23
CA VAL A 276 -11.17 -32.61 5.81
C VAL A 276 -9.96 -32.18 4.98
N PHE A 277 -9.32 -31.07 5.34
CA PHE A 277 -8.24 -30.47 4.56
C PHE A 277 -6.87 -31.12 4.78
N GLY A 278 -6.73 -32.02 5.75
CA GLY A 278 -5.57 -32.89 5.90
C GLY A 278 -5.49 -33.98 4.83
N GLN A 279 -6.58 -34.23 4.08
CA GLN A 279 -6.60 -35.18 2.97
C GLN A 279 -5.92 -34.56 1.74
N ALA A 280 -5.08 -35.35 1.05
CA ALA A 280 -4.26 -34.84 -0.08
C ALA A 280 -5.08 -34.16 -1.19
N GLN A 281 -6.31 -34.64 -1.44
CA GLN A 281 -7.20 -34.08 -2.46
C GLN A 281 -7.80 -32.69 -2.11
N TYR A 282 -7.80 -32.31 -0.83
CA TYR A 282 -8.39 -31.04 -0.35
C TYR A 282 -7.36 -30.10 0.31
N ALA A 283 -6.10 -30.52 0.41
CA ALA A 283 -5.06 -29.81 1.15
C ALA A 283 -4.78 -28.36 0.66
N GLN A 284 -5.04 -28.09 -0.62
CA GLN A 284 -4.85 -26.78 -1.24
C GLN A 284 -5.98 -25.79 -0.95
N ILE A 285 -7.16 -26.26 -0.51
CA ILE A 285 -8.37 -25.44 -0.36
C ILE A 285 -8.19 -24.27 0.61
N PRO A 286 -7.67 -24.44 1.84
CA PRO A 286 -7.53 -23.35 2.77
C PRO A 286 -6.66 -22.21 2.23
N MET A 287 -5.55 -22.53 1.60
CA MET A 287 -4.63 -21.55 1.04
C MET A 287 -5.24 -20.81 -0.18
N ALA A 288 -5.90 -21.54 -1.07
CA ALA A 288 -6.56 -20.96 -2.24
C ALA A 288 -7.69 -20.00 -1.84
N VAL A 289 -8.55 -20.42 -0.91
CA VAL A 289 -9.68 -19.61 -0.42
C VAL A 289 -9.21 -18.38 0.31
N VAL A 290 -8.32 -18.50 1.28
CA VAL A 290 -7.82 -17.35 2.03
C VAL A 290 -7.05 -16.41 1.11
N GLY A 291 -6.36 -16.92 0.10
CA GLY A 291 -5.74 -16.10 -0.94
C GLY A 291 -6.74 -15.22 -1.68
N ILE A 292 -7.92 -15.73 -2.02
CA ILE A 292 -9.01 -14.94 -2.64
C ILE A 292 -9.56 -13.89 -1.67
N VAL A 293 -9.81 -14.27 -0.42
CA VAL A 293 -10.28 -13.35 0.62
C VAL A 293 -9.30 -12.19 0.82
N MET A 294 -7.99 -12.48 0.84
CA MET A 294 -6.95 -11.47 0.96
C MET A 294 -6.86 -10.54 -0.27
N LYS A 295 -7.10 -11.04 -1.48
CA LYS A 295 -7.18 -10.19 -2.68
C LYS A 295 -8.37 -9.22 -2.60
N PHE A 296 -9.53 -9.70 -2.17
CA PHE A 296 -10.69 -8.83 -1.93
C PHE A 296 -10.38 -7.77 -0.87
N PHE A 297 -9.79 -8.18 0.26
CA PHE A 297 -9.33 -7.27 1.30
C PHE A 297 -8.36 -6.21 0.76
N GLN A 298 -7.38 -6.61 -0.05
CA GLN A 298 -6.40 -5.70 -0.64
C GLN A 298 -7.04 -4.66 -1.57
N ILE A 299 -8.04 -5.05 -2.35
CA ILE A 299 -8.80 -4.10 -3.20
C ILE A 299 -9.50 -3.05 -2.33
N VAL A 300 -10.20 -3.47 -1.28
CA VAL A 300 -10.89 -2.56 -0.37
C VAL A 300 -9.90 -1.63 0.34
N ILE A 301 -8.81 -2.17 0.85
CA ILE A 301 -7.76 -1.38 1.53
C ILE A 301 -7.08 -0.40 0.57
N SER A 302 -6.92 -0.73 -0.72
CA SER A 302 -6.40 0.21 -1.72
C SER A 302 -7.31 1.43 -1.87
N ILE A 303 -8.63 1.25 -1.80
CA ILE A 303 -9.61 2.36 -1.81
C ILE A 303 -9.45 3.20 -0.55
N VAL A 304 -9.40 2.57 0.61
CA VAL A 304 -9.26 3.20 1.94
C VAL A 304 -7.97 4.01 2.03
N VAL A 305 -6.84 3.38 1.76
CA VAL A 305 -5.52 4.06 1.75
C VAL A 305 -5.51 5.20 0.73
N GLY A 306 -6.07 4.99 -0.46
CA GLY A 306 -6.18 6.01 -1.50
C GLY A 306 -6.96 7.23 -1.04
N MET A 307 -8.06 7.02 -0.33
CA MET A 307 -8.89 8.10 0.22
C MET A 307 -8.14 8.88 1.32
N ALA A 308 -7.59 8.18 2.28
CA ALA A 308 -6.87 8.79 3.41
C ALA A 308 -5.57 9.48 2.95
N ALA A 309 -4.75 8.81 2.14
CA ALA A 309 -3.49 9.37 1.62
C ALA A 309 -3.74 10.54 0.65
N GLY A 310 -4.82 10.49 -0.14
CA GLY A 310 -5.25 11.62 -0.96
C GLY A 310 -5.58 12.86 -0.14
N CYS A 311 -6.07 12.70 1.09
CA CYS A 311 -6.37 13.82 1.99
C CYS A 311 -5.14 14.41 2.70
N ILE A 312 -3.97 13.77 2.69
CA ILE A 312 -2.76 14.27 3.39
C ILE A 312 -2.44 15.74 3.02
N PRO A 313 -2.42 16.15 1.74
CA PRO A 313 -2.13 17.54 1.40
C PRO A 313 -3.13 18.53 1.99
N ILE A 314 -4.41 18.19 2.02
CA ILE A 314 -5.48 19.06 2.53
C ILE A 314 -5.37 19.18 4.06
N VAL A 315 -5.21 18.06 4.74
CA VAL A 315 -5.07 17.99 6.20
C VAL A 315 -3.81 18.74 6.64
N GLY A 316 -2.66 18.41 6.05
CA GLY A 316 -1.37 18.99 6.39
C GLY A 316 -1.35 20.50 6.20
N TYR A 317 -1.86 21.00 5.06
CA TYR A 317 -1.94 22.44 4.79
C TYR A 317 -2.81 23.17 5.83
N ASN A 318 -4.03 22.69 6.08
CA ASN A 318 -4.94 23.34 7.03
C ASN A 318 -4.42 23.26 8.47
N MET A 319 -3.74 22.15 8.83
CA MET A 319 -3.10 22.02 10.14
C MET A 319 -1.93 22.98 10.29
N GLY A 320 -1.08 23.10 9.27
CA GLY A 320 0.01 24.06 9.24
C GLY A 320 -0.46 25.51 9.30
N ALA A 321 -1.58 25.83 8.65
CA ALA A 321 -2.21 27.15 8.65
C ALA A 321 -3.03 27.45 9.92
N GLY A 322 -3.06 26.56 10.92
CA GLY A 322 -3.83 26.73 12.15
C GLY A 322 -5.34 26.61 12.00
N LYS A 323 -5.84 26.17 10.84
CA LYS A 323 -7.28 26.06 10.54
C LYS A 323 -7.89 24.77 11.09
N LYS A 324 -7.82 24.56 12.40
CA LYS A 324 -8.20 23.33 13.10
C LYS A 324 -9.64 22.88 12.82
N MET A 325 -10.59 23.80 12.73
CA MET A 325 -11.99 23.46 12.43
C MET A 325 -12.18 22.84 11.05
N ARG A 326 -11.37 23.26 10.05
CA ARG A 326 -11.37 22.65 8.72
C ARG A 326 -10.78 21.26 8.76
N VAL A 327 -9.71 21.04 9.51
CA VAL A 327 -9.09 19.74 9.75
C VAL A 327 -10.09 18.78 10.41
N ARG A 328 -10.79 19.25 11.46
CA ARG A 328 -11.84 18.47 12.14
C ARG A 328 -12.97 18.06 11.19
N LYS A 329 -13.47 19.02 10.38
CA LYS A 329 -14.53 18.73 9.39
C LYS A 329 -14.09 17.68 8.39
N LEU A 330 -12.87 17.79 7.87
CA LEU A 330 -12.33 16.80 6.93
C LEU A 330 -12.15 15.43 7.60
N PHE A 331 -11.69 15.40 8.86
CA PHE A 331 -11.55 14.15 9.60
C PHE A 331 -12.89 13.42 9.77
N THR A 332 -13.95 14.16 10.15
CA THR A 332 -15.29 13.59 10.23
C THR A 332 -15.78 13.04 8.89
N MET A 333 -15.56 13.80 7.81
CA MET A 333 -15.94 13.37 6.46
C MET A 333 -15.14 12.13 6.02
N LEU A 334 -13.85 12.08 6.32
CA LEU A 334 -12.98 10.95 6.01
C LEU A 334 -13.46 9.70 6.76
N LEU A 335 -13.64 9.77 8.08
CA LEU A 335 -14.13 8.64 8.87
C LEU A 335 -15.48 8.12 8.39
N ALA A 336 -16.42 9.04 8.05
CA ALA A 336 -17.72 8.65 7.52
C ALA A 336 -17.62 7.95 6.16
N ALA A 337 -16.78 8.46 5.28
CA ALA A 337 -16.56 7.86 3.96
C ALA A 337 -15.88 6.48 4.07
N GLU A 338 -14.90 6.35 4.96
CA GLU A 338 -14.21 5.07 5.22
C GLU A 338 -15.15 4.04 5.86
N ALA A 339 -15.98 4.47 6.80
CA ALA A 339 -17.00 3.61 7.38
C ALA A 339 -18.02 3.15 6.32
N LEU A 340 -18.40 4.01 5.37
CA LEU A 340 -19.28 3.65 4.26
C LEU A 340 -18.61 2.63 3.34
N VAL A 341 -17.35 2.83 2.96
CA VAL A 341 -16.60 1.85 2.15
C VAL A 341 -16.52 0.51 2.87
N GLY A 342 -16.19 0.52 4.17
CA GLY A 342 -16.16 -0.68 5.00
C GLY A 342 -17.52 -1.38 5.11
N ALA A 343 -18.61 -0.62 5.24
CA ALA A 343 -19.97 -1.15 5.28
C ALA A 343 -20.37 -1.80 3.95
N VAL A 344 -20.07 -1.17 2.82
CA VAL A 344 -20.31 -1.75 1.48
C VAL A 344 -19.50 -3.03 1.30
N ALA A 345 -18.22 -3.03 1.66
CA ALA A 345 -17.38 -4.22 1.59
C ALA A 345 -17.90 -5.35 2.49
N LEU A 346 -18.37 -5.02 3.70
CA LEU A 346 -18.98 -5.98 4.62
C LEU A 346 -20.25 -6.58 4.05
N ILE A 347 -21.16 -5.76 3.49
CA ILE A 347 -22.40 -6.23 2.85
C ILE A 347 -22.07 -7.19 1.69
N LEU A 348 -21.05 -6.89 0.89
CA LEU A 348 -20.62 -7.76 -0.18
C LEU A 348 -20.05 -9.08 0.34
N ALA A 349 -19.21 -9.03 1.37
CA ALA A 349 -18.58 -10.21 1.94
C ALA A 349 -19.57 -11.14 2.65
N GLU A 350 -20.55 -10.57 3.38
CA GLU A 350 -21.57 -11.33 4.12
C GLU A 350 -22.72 -11.80 3.23
N GLY A 351 -23.19 -10.93 2.33
CA GLY A 351 -24.37 -11.18 1.51
C GLY A 351 -24.09 -11.98 0.23
N PHE A 352 -22.92 -11.78 -0.37
CA PHE A 352 -22.59 -12.32 -1.70
C PHE A 352 -21.27 -13.10 -1.76
N PRO A 353 -20.90 -13.90 -0.74
CA PRO A 353 -19.59 -14.57 -0.72
C PRO A 353 -19.42 -15.55 -1.88
N ARG A 354 -20.47 -16.30 -2.26
CA ARG A 354 -20.42 -17.25 -3.38
C ARG A 354 -20.19 -16.59 -4.72
N GLN A 355 -20.79 -15.42 -4.95
CA GLN A 355 -20.61 -14.63 -6.18
C GLN A 355 -19.18 -14.06 -6.25
N LEU A 356 -18.66 -13.58 -5.12
CA LEU A 356 -17.28 -13.11 -5.04
C LEU A 356 -16.28 -14.24 -5.36
N ILE A 357 -16.48 -15.43 -4.83
CA ILE A 357 -15.64 -16.60 -5.12
C ILE A 357 -15.70 -16.95 -6.61
N ALA A 358 -16.90 -16.91 -7.20
CA ALA A 358 -17.08 -17.22 -8.62
C ALA A 358 -16.34 -16.22 -9.55
N ILE A 359 -16.28 -14.95 -9.19
CA ILE A 359 -15.52 -13.93 -9.93
C ILE A 359 -14.02 -14.26 -9.97
N PHE A 360 -13.48 -14.86 -8.91
CA PHE A 360 -12.07 -15.26 -8.83
C PHE A 360 -11.78 -16.67 -9.42
N GLY A 361 -12.74 -17.26 -10.13
CA GLY A 361 -12.53 -18.44 -10.95
C GLY A 361 -12.79 -19.80 -10.29
N ALA A 362 -13.42 -19.81 -9.10
CA ALA A 362 -13.65 -21.04 -8.32
C ALA A 362 -15.13 -21.53 -8.37
N ALA A 363 -15.81 -21.31 -9.48
CA ALA A 363 -17.25 -21.62 -9.60
C ALA A 363 -17.58 -23.14 -9.62
N ASN A 364 -16.62 -24.01 -9.96
CA ASN A 364 -16.83 -25.45 -10.18
C ASN A 364 -16.06 -26.35 -9.21
N GLU A 365 -15.69 -25.83 -8.05
CA GLU A 365 -14.95 -26.57 -7.02
C GLU A 365 -15.89 -27.41 -6.13
N SER A 366 -15.30 -28.23 -5.26
CA SER A 366 -16.03 -29.12 -4.35
C SER A 366 -16.94 -28.36 -3.37
N SER A 367 -17.94 -29.03 -2.77
CA SER A 367 -18.79 -28.44 -1.71
C SER A 367 -17.96 -27.94 -0.52
N TYR A 368 -16.91 -28.67 -0.14
CA TYR A 368 -15.98 -28.26 0.92
C TYR A 368 -15.28 -26.93 0.61
N TYR A 369 -14.94 -26.71 -0.65
CA TYR A 369 -14.39 -25.43 -1.09
C TYR A 369 -15.39 -24.30 -0.91
N ALA A 370 -16.61 -24.46 -1.40
CA ALA A 370 -17.66 -23.45 -1.32
C ALA A 370 -18.02 -23.12 0.14
N ASP A 371 -18.15 -24.12 1.00
CA ASP A 371 -18.52 -23.93 2.41
C ASP A 371 -17.41 -23.25 3.20
N PHE A 372 -16.17 -23.67 3.00
CA PHE A 372 -15.00 -23.01 3.62
C PHE A 372 -14.81 -21.58 3.13
N ALA A 373 -15.06 -21.34 1.84
CA ALA A 373 -14.95 -20.00 1.27
C ALA A 373 -16.01 -19.04 1.83
N VAL A 374 -17.27 -19.47 1.95
CA VAL A 374 -18.33 -18.69 2.62
C VAL A 374 -17.94 -18.38 4.06
N LYS A 375 -17.46 -19.38 4.80
CA LYS A 375 -17.00 -19.23 6.17
C LYS A 375 -15.83 -18.23 6.25
N ALA A 376 -14.84 -18.37 5.37
CA ALA A 376 -13.65 -17.51 5.34
C ALA A 376 -14.02 -16.05 5.04
N PHE A 377 -14.85 -15.78 4.01
CA PHE A 377 -15.30 -14.43 3.71
C PHE A 377 -16.03 -13.79 4.89
N ARG A 378 -16.97 -14.49 5.47
CA ARG A 378 -17.78 -13.97 6.59
C ARG A 378 -16.98 -13.78 7.86
N THR A 379 -16.07 -14.71 8.18
CA THR A 379 -15.30 -14.62 9.43
C THR A 379 -14.16 -13.62 9.33
N TYR A 380 -13.35 -13.71 8.27
CA TYR A 380 -12.15 -12.87 8.13
C TYR A 380 -12.47 -11.39 7.90
N LEU A 381 -13.57 -11.09 7.22
CA LEU A 381 -13.98 -9.73 6.83
C LEU A 381 -15.08 -9.12 7.71
N CYS A 382 -15.54 -9.82 8.76
CA CYS A 382 -16.67 -9.34 9.58
C CYS A 382 -16.42 -7.97 10.26
N MET A 383 -15.18 -7.59 10.50
CA MET A 383 -14.80 -6.29 11.11
C MET A 383 -14.24 -5.29 10.09
N MET A 384 -14.60 -5.42 8.81
CA MET A 384 -14.09 -4.57 7.73
C MET A 384 -14.31 -3.07 7.97
N VAL A 385 -15.43 -2.69 8.59
CA VAL A 385 -15.69 -1.28 8.94
C VAL A 385 -14.64 -0.75 9.90
N LEU A 386 -14.27 -1.54 10.92
CA LEU A 386 -13.26 -1.16 11.90
C LEU A 386 -11.86 -1.11 11.26
N ALA A 387 -11.56 -2.06 10.37
CA ALA A 387 -10.31 -2.07 9.62
C ALA A 387 -10.13 -0.77 8.81
N CYS A 388 -11.16 -0.31 8.10
CA CYS A 388 -11.16 0.92 7.32
C CYS A 388 -10.94 2.15 8.24
N ILE A 389 -11.67 2.26 9.34
CA ILE A 389 -11.54 3.37 10.30
C ILE A 389 -10.13 3.39 10.92
N ASN A 390 -9.61 2.25 11.34
CA ASN A 390 -8.26 2.14 11.89
C ASN A 390 -7.21 2.65 10.90
N LYS A 391 -7.30 2.21 9.63
CA LYS A 391 -6.39 2.62 8.56
C LYS A 391 -6.43 4.12 8.32
N ALA A 392 -7.64 4.69 8.23
CA ALA A 392 -7.83 6.13 8.09
C ALA A 392 -7.25 6.91 9.27
N CYS A 393 -7.42 6.40 10.50
CA CYS A 393 -6.97 7.06 11.71
C CYS A 393 -5.45 7.27 11.71
N PHE A 394 -4.64 6.25 11.46
CA PHE A 394 -3.20 6.44 11.53
C PHE A 394 -2.61 7.20 10.32
N ILE A 395 -3.21 7.13 9.13
CA ILE A 395 -2.82 7.99 8.00
C ILE A 395 -3.17 9.45 8.30
N PHE A 396 -4.32 9.71 8.92
CA PHE A 396 -4.70 11.05 9.35
C PHE A 396 -3.75 11.62 10.41
N LEU A 397 -3.36 10.82 11.41
CA LEU A 397 -2.37 11.21 12.42
C LEU A 397 -1.02 11.57 11.79
N GLN A 398 -0.58 10.83 10.78
CA GLN A 398 0.59 11.16 9.98
C GLN A 398 0.43 12.53 9.30
N ALA A 399 -0.73 12.80 8.71
CA ALA A 399 -1.03 14.04 8.00
C ALA A 399 -1.04 15.27 8.90
N ILE A 400 -1.47 15.15 10.17
CA ILE A 400 -1.44 16.26 11.16
C ILE A 400 -0.09 16.40 11.89
N GLY A 401 0.90 15.59 11.52
CA GLY A 401 2.25 15.66 12.09
C GLY A 401 2.45 14.90 13.41
N LYS A 402 1.47 14.09 13.86
CA LYS A 402 1.58 13.25 15.05
C LYS A 402 2.28 11.93 14.74
N ALA A 403 3.55 12.00 14.33
CA ALA A 403 4.32 10.87 13.85
C ALA A 403 4.37 9.72 14.85
N LEU A 404 4.65 9.98 16.13
CA LEU A 404 4.74 8.94 17.15
C LEU A 404 3.42 8.20 17.36
N ALA A 405 2.30 8.94 17.47
CA ALA A 405 0.99 8.33 17.65
C ALA A 405 0.57 7.50 16.43
N SER A 406 0.83 8.01 15.23
CA SER A 406 0.60 7.32 13.97
C SER A 406 1.42 6.02 13.88
N THR A 407 2.72 6.09 14.17
CA THR A 407 3.64 4.95 14.13
C THR A 407 3.26 3.88 15.16
N LEU A 408 2.98 4.28 16.42
CA LEU A 408 2.58 3.34 17.46
C LEU A 408 1.27 2.63 17.11
N LEU A 409 0.26 3.39 16.67
CA LEU A 409 -1.03 2.80 16.29
C LEU A 409 -0.89 1.84 15.11
N SER A 410 -0.12 2.22 14.09
CA SER A 410 0.19 1.35 12.95
C SER A 410 0.97 0.10 13.38
N MET A 411 1.97 0.24 14.25
CA MET A 411 2.75 -0.87 14.77
C MET A 411 1.88 -1.86 15.56
N PHE A 412 1.01 -1.37 16.42
CA PHE A 412 0.09 -2.24 17.17
C PHE A 412 -0.83 -3.00 16.22
N ARG A 413 -1.47 -2.31 15.27
CA ARG A 413 -2.40 -2.94 14.33
C ARG A 413 -1.72 -3.91 13.38
N GLU A 414 -0.61 -3.50 12.78
CA GLU A 414 0.00 -4.25 11.68
C GLU A 414 0.93 -5.35 12.17
N VAL A 415 1.75 -5.09 13.17
CA VAL A 415 2.77 -6.03 13.63
C VAL A 415 2.30 -6.80 14.87
N VAL A 416 1.99 -6.09 15.96
CA VAL A 416 1.72 -6.76 17.25
C VAL A 416 0.42 -7.58 17.17
N PHE A 417 -0.65 -6.99 16.70
CA PHE A 417 -1.94 -7.67 16.61
C PHE A 417 -2.07 -8.44 15.28
N GLY A 418 -1.72 -7.84 14.13
CA GLY A 418 -1.87 -8.47 12.83
C GLY A 418 -1.06 -9.76 12.70
N VAL A 419 0.26 -9.66 12.79
CA VAL A 419 1.14 -10.83 12.72
C VAL A 419 1.03 -11.67 13.99
N GLY A 420 0.97 -11.04 15.18
CA GLY A 420 0.92 -11.73 16.46
C GLY A 420 -0.29 -12.66 16.58
N PHE A 421 -1.49 -12.20 16.27
CA PHE A 421 -2.69 -13.05 16.32
C PHE A 421 -2.77 -14.05 15.17
N ALA A 422 -2.19 -13.74 14.00
CA ALA A 422 -2.07 -14.71 12.93
C ALA A 422 -1.25 -15.94 13.35
N LEU A 423 -0.27 -15.77 14.26
CA LEU A 423 0.53 -16.86 14.79
C LEU A 423 -0.09 -17.47 16.07
N LEU A 424 -0.71 -16.67 16.92
CA LEU A 424 -1.17 -17.11 18.25
C LEU A 424 -2.52 -17.81 18.20
N LEU A 425 -3.52 -17.26 17.51
CA LEU A 425 -4.88 -17.80 17.53
C LEU A 425 -5.01 -19.21 16.93
N PRO A 426 -4.26 -19.58 15.88
CA PRO A 426 -4.29 -20.96 15.38
C PRO A 426 -3.86 -22.01 16.41
N VAL A 427 -3.03 -21.64 17.38
CA VAL A 427 -2.60 -22.55 18.46
C VAL A 427 -3.81 -23.01 19.32
N PHE A 428 -4.81 -22.12 19.50
CA PHE A 428 -6.00 -22.40 20.31
C PHE A 428 -7.20 -22.88 19.50
N PHE A 429 -7.35 -22.39 18.27
CA PHE A 429 -8.55 -22.59 17.45
C PHE A 429 -8.26 -23.32 16.13
N GLY A 430 -7.04 -23.82 15.95
CA GLY A 430 -6.67 -24.52 14.71
C GLY A 430 -6.82 -23.64 13.46
N LEU A 431 -7.35 -24.22 12.39
CA LEU A 431 -7.55 -23.52 11.11
C LEU A 431 -8.46 -22.27 11.26
N ASP A 432 -9.49 -22.34 12.10
CA ASP A 432 -10.38 -21.20 12.36
C ASP A 432 -9.67 -20.03 13.03
N GLY A 433 -8.63 -20.30 13.82
CA GLY A 433 -7.79 -19.28 14.44
C GLY A 433 -7.12 -18.35 13.42
N VAL A 434 -6.79 -18.86 12.24
CA VAL A 434 -6.27 -18.03 11.14
C VAL A 434 -7.33 -17.03 10.68
N LEU A 435 -8.59 -17.47 10.57
CA LEU A 435 -9.70 -16.61 10.14
C LEU A 435 -10.05 -15.56 11.21
N TYR A 436 -9.89 -15.86 12.50
CA TYR A 436 -10.16 -14.94 13.60
C TYR A 436 -9.07 -13.86 13.78
N SER A 437 -7.87 -14.06 13.24
CA SER A 437 -6.72 -13.19 13.47
C SER A 437 -6.99 -11.74 13.09
N MET A 438 -7.57 -11.50 11.92
CA MET A 438 -7.86 -10.17 11.42
C MET A 438 -8.97 -9.44 12.20
N PRO A 439 -10.16 -10.05 12.42
CA PRO A 439 -11.21 -9.42 13.22
C PRO A 439 -10.76 -9.05 14.63
N VAL A 440 -10.06 -9.93 15.32
CA VAL A 440 -9.56 -9.66 16.68
C VAL A 440 -8.56 -8.50 16.68
N SER A 441 -7.64 -8.50 15.73
CA SER A 441 -6.68 -7.40 15.54
C SER A 441 -7.40 -6.06 15.33
N ASP A 442 -8.41 -6.02 14.46
CA ASP A 442 -9.13 -4.79 14.12
C ASP A 442 -9.98 -4.27 15.29
N VAL A 443 -10.62 -5.16 16.06
CA VAL A 443 -11.38 -4.78 17.27
C VAL A 443 -10.46 -4.16 18.32
N LEU A 444 -9.35 -4.82 18.66
CA LEU A 444 -8.42 -4.32 19.68
C LEU A 444 -7.77 -3.00 19.24
N THR A 445 -7.41 -2.90 17.97
CA THR A 445 -6.89 -1.64 17.42
C THR A 445 -7.93 -0.54 17.48
N PHE A 446 -9.20 -0.86 17.17
CA PHE A 446 -10.28 0.12 17.19
C PHE A 446 -10.52 0.71 18.58
N VAL A 447 -10.38 -0.07 19.64
CA VAL A 447 -10.48 0.44 21.03
C VAL A 447 -9.41 1.54 21.24
N ILE A 448 -8.17 1.31 20.80
CA ILE A 448 -7.10 2.30 20.89
C ILE A 448 -7.40 3.49 19.95
N SER A 449 -7.83 3.22 18.73
CA SER A 449 -8.18 4.25 17.75
C SER A 449 -9.31 5.16 18.23
N ALA A 450 -10.35 4.60 18.85
CA ALA A 450 -11.48 5.37 19.38
C ALA A 450 -11.02 6.38 20.45
N PHE A 451 -10.12 5.95 21.36
CA PHE A 451 -9.53 6.86 22.33
C PHE A 451 -8.72 7.98 21.66
N ILE A 452 -7.88 7.63 20.68
CA ILE A 452 -7.06 8.61 19.93
C ILE A 452 -7.95 9.55 19.12
N ILE A 453 -9.03 9.05 18.49
CA ILE A 453 -10.01 9.85 17.76
C ILE A 453 -10.64 10.87 18.71
N ALA A 454 -11.16 10.43 19.86
CA ALA A 454 -11.76 11.31 20.85
C ALA A 454 -10.78 12.40 21.33
N LYS A 455 -9.54 12.01 21.65
CA LYS A 455 -8.47 12.95 22.02
C LYS A 455 -8.17 13.95 20.90
N THR A 456 -8.08 13.49 19.65
CA THR A 456 -7.81 14.33 18.50
C THR A 456 -8.94 15.33 18.26
N TYR A 457 -10.20 14.92 18.41
CA TYR A 457 -11.35 15.85 18.32
C TYR A 457 -11.29 16.92 19.40
N ASN A 458 -10.93 16.56 20.63
CA ASN A 458 -10.80 17.55 21.72
C ASN A 458 -9.69 18.56 21.43
N GLU A 459 -8.54 18.12 20.93
CA GLU A 459 -7.41 19.00 20.56
C GLU A 459 -7.76 19.92 19.38
N LEU A 460 -8.56 19.45 18.43
CA LEU A 460 -9.01 20.24 17.29
C LEU A 460 -10.13 21.23 17.69
N ASN A 461 -10.79 21.03 18.84
CA ASN A 461 -11.82 21.94 19.36
C ASN A 461 -11.25 23.12 20.15
N THR A 462 -10.01 23.06 20.63
CA THR A 462 -9.38 24.13 21.42
C THR A 462 -8.96 25.30 20.52
N GLU A 463 -9.90 25.90 19.78
CA GLU A 463 -9.74 27.20 19.17
C GLU A 463 -10.52 28.21 20.05
N GLY A 464 -9.82 28.99 20.83
CA GLY A 464 -10.44 30.11 21.51
C GLY A 464 -9.79 30.64 22.79
N VAL A 465 -8.74 29.98 23.31
CA VAL A 465 -8.16 30.40 24.61
C VAL A 465 -6.77 31.04 24.51
N ASP A 466 -6.03 30.86 23.40
CA ASP A 466 -4.64 31.33 23.31
C ASP A 466 -4.40 32.51 22.34
N ARG A 467 -5.40 33.37 22.13
CA ARG A 467 -5.19 34.68 21.50
C ARG A 467 -6.01 35.76 22.27
N VAL A 468 -5.56 36.06 23.45
CA VAL A 468 -5.76 37.38 24.06
C VAL A 468 -4.39 37.96 24.43
#